data_cd1760df50fa37594fa7cc69aae0d56d
#
_entry.id   cd1760df50fa37594fa7cc69aae0d56d
#
_cell.length_a   1.000
_cell.length_b   1.000
_cell.length_c   1.000
_cell.angle_alpha   90.00
_cell.angle_beta   90.00
_cell.angle_gamma   90.00
#
_symmetry.space_group_name_H-M   'P 1'
#
loop_
_entity.id
_entity.type
_entity.pdbx_description
1 polymer ?
#
loop_
_entity_poly.entity_id
_entity_poly.type
_entity_poly.pdbx_seq_one_letter_code
_entity_poly.pdbx_strand_id
1 'polypeptide(L)'
;MSQPHTPPPIEGSEQPGMTANAGAGADTVENTEATTVDPVETALQKKRQLWASLPPDNTHLLRLAPLTAERETGLRPLLFASLARTSRHSKELSMLRLVVSLPEQKTDKSINHLELWVDHTAKEIRIFPEHGLITKPGNRGLGRLLMAQAISWCKPAWNDYQIISVSLLTKQADNELARLRRDHALQAQGFTVTYNDAVKMSATCSAIRLEQLGRDWNREKVRLMDHLEAAQMLFSCDQNLKAQTSQINKQQERIELLKRDDNTLRFTIFTLIFFAVFQAGLLIWMATR
;
A
#
# COMPACT_ATOMS: atom_id res chain seq x y z
N MET A 1 34.92 -27.67 12.43
CA MET A 1 36.26 -27.45 11.95
C MET A 1 36.26 -27.63 10.45
N SER A 2 36.23 -26.57 9.68
CA SER A 2 36.60 -26.46 8.28
C SER A 2 36.68 -25.00 7.91
N GLN A 3 37.85 -24.55 7.53
CA GLN A 3 38.25 -23.17 7.28
C GLN A 3 37.82 -22.67 5.90
N PRO A 4 37.75 -21.35 5.68
CA PRO A 4 37.40 -20.75 4.41
C PRO A 4 38.60 -20.61 3.48
N HIS A 5 38.38 -20.87 2.20
CA HIS A 5 39.35 -20.68 1.11
C HIS A 5 39.36 -19.24 0.63
N THR A 6 40.51 -18.61 0.65
CA THR A 6 40.87 -17.35 0.01
C THR A 6 41.53 -17.64 -1.35
N PRO A 7 41.17 -16.94 -2.45
CA PRO A 7 41.92 -16.98 -3.70
C PRO A 7 43.01 -15.91 -3.75
N PRO A 8 44.13 -16.14 -4.50
CA PRO A 8 45.34 -15.32 -4.52
C PRO A 8 45.24 -14.14 -5.55
N PRO A 9 46.19 -13.18 -5.45
CA PRO A 9 46.24 -11.99 -6.32
C PRO A 9 47.01 -12.29 -7.61
N ILE A 10 46.65 -11.55 -8.70
CA ILE A 10 47.38 -11.56 -9.97
C ILE A 10 48.10 -10.22 -10.10
N GLU A 11 49.43 -10.33 -10.16
CA GLU A 11 50.36 -9.27 -10.53
C GLU A 11 50.47 -9.14 -12.06
N GLY A 12 50.57 -7.92 -12.53
CA GLY A 12 51.66 -7.28 -13.23
C GLY A 12 51.85 -7.59 -14.72
N SER A 13 51.96 -6.50 -15.48
CA SER A 13 53.07 -6.14 -16.38
C SER A 13 52.59 -5.20 -17.48
N GLU A 14 53.12 -3.96 -17.43
CA GLU A 14 54.12 -3.40 -18.37
C GLU A 14 53.61 -2.73 -19.62
N GLN A 15 53.77 -1.39 -19.62
CA GLN A 15 53.95 -0.56 -20.84
C GLN A 15 55.32 -0.89 -21.50
N PRO A 16 55.62 -0.55 -22.78
CA PRO A 16 55.70 0.83 -23.28
C PRO A 16 55.46 1.05 -24.78
N GLY A 17 55.44 2.31 -25.25
CA GLY A 17 55.68 2.64 -26.65
C GLY A 17 55.12 3.97 -27.10
N MET A 18 55.93 5.01 -26.99
CA MET A 18 55.81 6.30 -27.67
C MET A 18 55.81 6.17 -29.21
N THR A 19 54.97 6.94 -29.91
CA THR A 19 55.43 7.75 -31.08
C THR A 19 54.47 8.92 -31.30
N ALA A 20 55.06 10.09 -31.36
CA ALA A 20 54.48 11.35 -31.79
C ALA A 20 54.14 11.35 -33.29
N ASN A 21 53.05 11.99 -33.71
CA ASN A 21 53.06 12.72 -34.94
C ASN A 21 52.08 13.92 -34.89
N ALA A 22 52.59 15.05 -35.31
CA ALA A 22 51.93 16.34 -35.39
C ALA A 22 51.07 16.41 -36.66
N GLY A 23 49.97 17.18 -36.62
CA GLY A 23 49.25 17.55 -37.84
C GLY A 23 47.94 18.26 -37.59
N ALA A 24 48.01 19.59 -37.66
CA ALA A 24 47.04 20.54 -38.21
C ALA A 24 45.57 20.56 -37.79
N GLY A 25 45.19 21.62 -37.18
CA GLY A 25 44.04 22.49 -37.16
C GLY A 25 42.76 22.10 -37.89
N ALA A 26 41.69 22.05 -37.09
CA ALA A 26 40.35 22.46 -37.53
C ALA A 26 39.63 23.00 -36.31
N ASP A 27 39.30 24.26 -36.34
CA ASP A 27 38.42 24.94 -35.39
C ASP A 27 37.08 24.23 -35.32
N THR A 28 36.85 23.47 -34.26
CA THR A 28 35.51 23.06 -33.89
C THR A 28 35.01 24.08 -32.87
N VAL A 29 34.19 24.99 -33.36
CA VAL A 29 33.38 25.88 -32.52
C VAL A 29 32.52 25.00 -31.66
N GLU A 30 32.94 24.84 -30.43
CA GLU A 30 32.18 24.24 -29.33
C GLU A 30 31.03 25.19 -29.01
N ASN A 31 29.90 24.95 -29.67
CA ASN A 31 28.65 25.65 -29.43
C ASN A 31 28.11 25.15 -28.09
N THR A 32 28.67 25.66 -27.00
CA THR A 32 28.12 25.52 -25.67
C THR A 32 26.85 26.37 -25.63
N GLU A 33 25.74 25.78 -26.06
CA GLU A 33 24.42 26.29 -25.67
C GLU A 33 24.32 26.22 -24.16
N ALA A 34 24.77 27.28 -23.52
CA ALA A 34 24.41 27.58 -22.15
C ALA A 34 22.89 27.72 -22.12
N THR A 35 22.21 26.62 -21.79
CA THR A 35 20.79 26.65 -21.46
C THR A 35 20.64 27.58 -20.26
N THR A 36 20.32 28.82 -20.52
CA THR A 36 19.95 29.80 -19.48
C THR A 36 18.69 29.30 -18.82
N VAL A 37 18.86 28.50 -17.77
CA VAL A 37 17.76 28.03 -16.92
C VAL A 37 17.11 29.28 -16.34
N ASP A 38 15.84 29.48 -16.69
CA ASP A 38 15.08 30.63 -16.26
C ASP A 38 15.15 30.75 -14.72
N PRO A 39 15.57 31.92 -14.16
CA PRO A 39 15.70 32.09 -12.69
C PRO A 39 14.39 31.80 -11.94
N VAL A 40 13.25 31.96 -12.60
CA VAL A 40 11.93 31.63 -12.06
C VAL A 40 11.78 30.10 -11.93
N GLU A 41 12.20 29.34 -12.92
CA GLU A 41 12.13 27.86 -12.88
C GLU A 41 13.06 27.29 -11.81
N THR A 42 14.24 27.89 -11.63
CA THR A 42 15.18 27.52 -10.56
C THR A 42 14.58 27.78 -9.16
N ALA A 43 13.88 28.90 -8.98
CA ALA A 43 13.19 29.22 -7.72
C ALA A 43 12.04 28.26 -7.41
N LEU A 44 11.27 27.86 -8.43
CA LEU A 44 10.20 26.87 -8.29
C LEU A 44 10.75 25.49 -7.93
N GLN A 45 11.85 25.07 -8.54
CA GLN A 45 12.50 23.80 -8.21
C GLN A 45 13.04 23.79 -6.77
N LYS A 46 13.65 24.87 -6.29
CA LYS A 46 14.07 25.01 -4.89
C LYS A 46 12.88 24.92 -3.94
N LYS A 47 11.76 25.57 -4.24
CA LYS A 47 10.52 25.47 -3.46
C LYS A 47 9.99 24.03 -3.43
N ARG A 48 9.99 23.32 -4.56
CA ARG A 48 9.57 21.91 -4.63
C ARG A 48 10.43 21.03 -3.74
N GLN A 49 11.75 21.19 -3.78
CA GLN A 49 12.68 20.45 -2.91
C GLN A 49 12.45 20.74 -1.41
N LEU A 50 12.26 22.00 -1.05
CA LEU A 50 11.97 22.41 0.33
C LEU A 50 10.67 21.80 0.84
N TRP A 51 9.61 21.83 0.02
CA TRP A 51 8.31 21.29 0.40
C TRP A 51 8.27 19.75 0.35
N ALA A 52 9.21 19.12 -0.36
CA ALA A 52 9.32 17.66 -0.41
C ALA A 52 9.62 17.01 0.95
N SER A 53 10.32 17.72 1.85
CA SER A 53 10.75 17.22 3.16
C SER A 53 9.80 17.55 4.31
N LEU A 54 8.70 18.27 4.05
CA LEU A 54 7.80 18.74 5.11
C LEU A 54 7.00 17.59 5.74
N PRO A 55 6.80 17.65 7.08
CA PRO A 55 5.95 16.71 7.78
C PRO A 55 4.47 16.90 7.38
N PRO A 56 3.61 15.89 7.62
CA PRO A 56 2.18 16.00 7.38
C PRO A 56 1.53 17.02 8.32
N ASP A 57 0.58 17.78 7.79
CA ASP A 57 -0.23 18.74 8.55
C ASP A 57 -1.30 18.02 9.37
N ASN A 58 -1.94 17.03 8.73
CA ASN A 58 -3.04 16.25 9.30
C ASN A 58 -2.91 14.78 8.96
N THR A 59 -3.41 13.95 9.88
CA THR A 59 -3.49 12.49 9.66
C THR A 59 -4.91 12.03 9.96
N HIS A 60 -5.49 11.30 9.03
CA HIS A 60 -6.82 10.69 9.16
C HIS A 60 -6.70 9.18 9.20
N LEU A 61 -7.57 8.52 9.96
CA LEU A 61 -7.68 7.08 9.94
C LEU A 61 -8.56 6.64 8.77
N LEU A 62 -8.10 5.65 8.01
CA LEU A 62 -8.84 4.99 6.95
C LEU A 62 -9.26 3.59 7.41
N ARG A 63 -10.52 3.25 7.19
CA ARG A 63 -11.03 1.88 7.30
C ARG A 63 -11.22 1.32 5.91
N LEU A 64 -10.51 0.24 5.58
CA LEU A 64 -10.69 -0.54 4.36
C LEU A 64 -11.60 -1.72 4.69
N ALA A 65 -12.80 -1.73 4.15
CA ALA A 65 -13.79 -2.77 4.43
C ALA A 65 -13.30 -4.16 4.00
N PRO A 66 -13.69 -5.23 4.69
CA PRO A 66 -13.42 -6.58 4.22
C PRO A 66 -14.15 -6.80 2.89
N LEU A 67 -13.49 -7.44 1.94
CA LEU A 67 -14.04 -7.78 0.63
C LEU A 67 -13.84 -9.27 0.36
N THR A 68 -14.66 -9.83 -0.52
CA THR A 68 -14.49 -11.22 -0.97
C THR A 68 -13.09 -11.43 -1.56
N ALA A 69 -12.53 -12.60 -1.31
CA ALA A 69 -11.25 -12.98 -1.89
C ALA A 69 -11.30 -12.90 -3.43
N GLU A 70 -10.22 -12.45 -4.02
CA GLU A 70 -10.07 -12.33 -5.46
C GLU A 70 -8.81 -13.07 -5.90
N ARG A 71 -8.85 -13.70 -7.07
CA ARG A 71 -7.76 -14.54 -7.57
C ARG A 71 -6.41 -13.80 -7.64
N GLU A 72 -6.44 -12.52 -7.99
CA GLU A 72 -5.21 -11.73 -8.20
C GLU A 72 -4.72 -11.04 -6.92
N THR A 73 -5.63 -10.54 -6.11
CA THR A 73 -5.29 -9.79 -4.89
C THR A 73 -5.36 -10.61 -3.62
N GLY A 74 -5.83 -11.87 -3.72
CA GLY A 74 -5.96 -12.80 -2.60
C GLY A 74 -7.05 -12.40 -1.60
N LEU A 75 -6.80 -12.71 -0.33
CA LEU A 75 -7.68 -12.35 0.79
C LEU A 75 -7.68 -10.84 1.00
N ARG A 76 -8.86 -10.27 1.21
CA ARG A 76 -9.06 -8.85 1.43
C ARG A 76 -9.75 -8.59 2.79
N PRO A 77 -9.03 -8.83 3.91
CA PRO A 77 -9.58 -8.66 5.26
C PRO A 77 -9.84 -7.17 5.57
N LEU A 78 -10.50 -6.92 6.70
CA LEU A 78 -10.58 -5.59 7.29
C LEU A 78 -9.16 -5.07 7.57
N LEU A 79 -8.86 -3.86 7.10
CA LEU A 79 -7.57 -3.20 7.34
C LEU A 79 -7.81 -1.76 7.78
N PHE A 80 -6.87 -1.27 8.59
CA PHE A 80 -6.78 0.14 8.95
C PHE A 80 -5.49 0.72 8.38
N ALA A 81 -5.56 1.95 7.92
CA ALA A 81 -4.42 2.69 7.37
C ALA A 81 -4.49 4.14 7.84
N SER A 82 -3.38 4.84 7.81
CA SER A 82 -3.33 6.28 8.03
C SER A 82 -3.22 7.01 6.70
N LEU A 83 -3.99 8.08 6.52
CA LEU A 83 -3.88 9.03 5.43
C LEU A 83 -3.23 10.31 5.96
N ALA A 84 -1.97 10.50 5.63
CA ALA A 84 -1.26 11.73 5.93
C ALA A 84 -1.49 12.75 4.81
N ARG A 85 -1.78 13.99 5.19
CA ARG A 85 -2.01 15.09 4.28
C ARG A 85 -1.06 16.24 4.60
N THR A 86 -0.36 16.74 3.57
CA THR A 86 0.47 17.94 3.63
C THR A 86 -0.03 18.90 2.57
N SER A 87 -0.31 20.14 2.91
CA SER A 87 -0.71 21.18 1.96
C SER A 87 0.10 22.45 2.17
N ARG A 88 0.52 23.07 1.08
CA ARG A 88 1.24 24.36 1.10
C ARG A 88 0.70 25.26 0.01
N HIS A 89 0.68 26.54 0.29
CA HIS A 89 0.22 27.58 -0.62
C HIS A 89 1.22 28.73 -0.68
N SER A 90 1.49 29.20 -1.88
CA SER A 90 2.17 30.47 -2.14
C SER A 90 1.48 31.21 -3.27
N LYS A 91 1.92 32.41 -3.58
CA LYS A 91 1.36 33.20 -4.68
C LYS A 91 1.56 32.55 -6.05
N GLU A 92 2.65 31.80 -6.20
CA GLU A 92 3.05 31.20 -7.49
C GLU A 92 2.72 29.71 -7.59
N LEU A 93 2.77 29.00 -6.44
CA LEU A 93 2.70 27.56 -6.43
C LEU A 93 1.90 27.08 -5.21
N SER A 94 1.09 26.05 -5.41
CA SER A 94 0.46 25.31 -4.32
C SER A 94 0.72 23.82 -4.46
N MET A 95 0.79 23.13 -3.34
CA MET A 95 1.06 21.68 -3.29
C MET A 95 0.10 20.99 -2.33
N LEU A 96 -0.38 19.85 -2.74
CA LEU A 96 -1.00 18.85 -1.88
C LEU A 96 -0.25 17.53 -2.01
N ARG A 97 0.11 16.93 -0.88
CA ARG A 97 0.66 15.57 -0.80
C ARG A 97 -0.25 14.72 0.06
N LEU A 98 -0.59 13.54 -0.45
CA LEU A 98 -1.39 12.53 0.21
C LEU A 98 -0.59 11.22 0.26
N VAL A 99 -0.40 10.67 1.44
CA VAL A 99 0.34 9.42 1.67
C VAL A 99 -0.51 8.48 2.50
N VAL A 100 -0.73 7.27 2.01
CA VAL A 100 -1.41 6.23 2.80
C VAL A 100 -0.37 5.25 3.32
N SER A 101 -0.34 5.08 4.64
CA SER A 101 0.57 4.15 5.33
C SER A 101 -0.24 3.03 6.01
N LEU A 102 0.20 1.78 5.82
CA LEU A 102 -0.35 0.61 6.49
C LEU A 102 0.61 0.16 7.61
N PRO A 103 0.11 -0.40 8.73
CA PRO A 103 0.91 -0.73 9.90
C PRO A 103 2.10 -1.66 9.63
N GLU A 104 1.95 -2.60 8.71
CA GLU A 104 2.95 -3.64 8.43
C GLU A 104 3.76 -3.39 7.14
N GLN A 105 3.46 -2.33 6.42
CA GLN A 105 4.09 -2.03 5.15
C GLN A 105 5.24 -1.04 5.34
N LYS A 106 6.45 -1.40 4.88
CA LYS A 106 7.54 -0.43 4.76
C LYS A 106 7.10 0.70 3.84
N THR A 107 7.26 1.93 4.30
CA THR A 107 6.91 3.13 3.54
C THR A 107 7.80 3.24 2.31
N ASP A 108 7.26 2.89 1.16
CA ASP A 108 7.90 3.13 -0.13
C ASP A 108 7.31 4.44 -0.69
N LYS A 109 8.20 5.40 -0.99
CA LYS A 109 7.80 6.72 -1.51
C LYS A 109 7.08 6.66 -2.86
N SER A 110 7.15 5.53 -3.57
CA SER A 110 6.49 5.32 -4.86
C SER A 110 5.09 4.70 -4.76
N ILE A 111 4.73 4.14 -3.60
CA ILE A 111 3.49 3.39 -3.38
C ILE A 111 2.57 4.16 -2.45
N ASN A 112 1.27 4.19 -2.77
CA ASN A 112 0.26 4.88 -1.96
C ASN A 112 0.53 6.37 -1.75
N HIS A 113 1.20 6.99 -2.69
CA HIS A 113 1.65 8.37 -2.65
C HIS A 113 1.09 9.13 -3.84
N LEU A 114 0.40 10.25 -3.57
CA LEU A 114 -0.11 11.16 -4.58
C LEU A 114 0.35 12.58 -4.23
N GLU A 115 1.01 13.24 -5.17
CA GLU A 115 1.29 14.67 -5.08
C GLU A 115 0.57 15.41 -6.20
N LEU A 116 0.12 16.59 -5.86
CA LEU A 116 -0.53 17.49 -6.79
C LEU A 116 0.12 18.86 -6.65
N TRP A 117 0.56 19.39 -7.76
CA TRP A 117 1.19 20.70 -7.85
C TRP A 117 0.36 21.63 -8.73
N VAL A 118 0.05 22.79 -8.21
CA VAL A 118 -0.75 23.81 -8.89
C VAL A 118 0.15 25.01 -9.17
N ASP A 119 0.38 25.29 -10.43
CA ASP A 119 1.08 26.47 -10.90
C ASP A 119 0.05 27.58 -11.16
N HIS A 120 0.14 28.65 -10.37
CA HIS A 120 -0.81 29.78 -10.50
C HIS A 120 -0.46 30.72 -11.64
N THR A 121 0.80 30.70 -12.11
CA THR A 121 1.25 31.54 -13.22
C THR A 121 0.78 30.95 -14.54
N ALA A 122 0.96 29.64 -14.73
CA ALA A 122 0.53 28.94 -15.93
C ALA A 122 -0.94 28.50 -15.86
N LYS A 123 -1.58 28.53 -14.68
CA LYS A 123 -2.90 27.96 -14.40
C LYS A 123 -2.98 26.46 -14.72
N GLU A 124 -1.96 25.75 -14.35
CA GLU A 124 -1.78 24.33 -14.62
C GLU A 124 -1.76 23.49 -13.33
N ILE A 125 -2.29 22.29 -13.45
CA ILE A 125 -2.28 21.28 -12.37
C ILE A 125 -1.51 20.06 -12.86
N ARG A 126 -0.45 19.69 -12.13
CA ARG A 126 0.37 18.50 -12.39
C ARG A 126 0.15 17.47 -11.31
N ILE A 127 -0.05 16.22 -11.72
CA ILE A 127 -0.30 15.08 -10.84
C ILE A 127 0.94 14.18 -10.86
N PHE A 128 1.44 13.83 -9.68
CA PHE A 128 2.56 12.92 -9.50
C PHE A 128 2.15 11.68 -8.70
N PRO A 129 2.74 10.52 -8.97
CA PRO A 129 3.80 10.25 -9.93
C PRO A 129 3.33 10.38 -11.40
N GLU A 130 4.21 10.87 -12.28
CA GLU A 130 3.93 11.13 -13.70
C GLU A 130 3.53 9.87 -14.48
N HIS A 131 3.87 8.70 -13.97
CA HIS A 131 3.56 7.42 -14.61
C HIS A 131 2.30 6.75 -14.07
N GLY A 132 1.56 7.46 -13.23
CA GLY A 132 0.32 6.95 -12.63
C GLY A 132 0.49 6.46 -11.19
N LEU A 133 -0.61 6.43 -10.47
CA LEU A 133 -0.67 6.10 -9.06
C LEU A 133 -0.61 4.58 -8.83
N ILE A 134 0.36 4.12 -8.04
CA ILE A 134 0.48 2.74 -7.60
C ILE A 134 -0.11 2.62 -6.19
N THR A 135 -1.10 1.74 -5.99
CA THR A 135 -1.71 1.51 -4.69
C THR A 135 -1.58 0.07 -4.23
N LYS A 136 -1.17 -0.12 -2.98
CA LYS A 136 -1.15 -1.41 -2.29
C LYS A 136 -1.84 -1.27 -0.93
N PRO A 137 -2.72 -2.21 -0.55
CA PRO A 137 -3.20 -3.37 -1.33
C PRO A 137 -4.06 -2.95 -2.53
N GLY A 138 -3.93 -3.68 -3.62
CA GLY A 138 -4.65 -3.43 -4.87
C GLY A 138 -6.17 -3.64 -4.73
N ASN A 139 -6.93 -3.03 -5.64
CA ASN A 139 -8.40 -3.19 -5.76
C ASN A 139 -9.21 -2.93 -4.47
N ARG A 140 -8.72 -1.99 -3.63
CA ARG A 140 -9.38 -1.57 -2.37
C ARG A 140 -10.06 -0.21 -2.47
N GLY A 141 -9.95 0.48 -3.62
CA GLY A 141 -10.50 1.80 -3.82
C GLY A 141 -9.61 2.97 -3.36
N LEU A 142 -8.38 2.69 -2.92
CA LEU A 142 -7.43 3.70 -2.44
C LEU A 142 -7.09 4.73 -3.52
N GLY A 143 -6.85 4.31 -4.76
CA GLY A 143 -6.53 5.24 -5.85
C GLY A 143 -7.65 6.24 -6.11
N ARG A 144 -8.91 5.78 -6.13
CA ARG A 144 -10.07 6.67 -6.28
C ARG A 144 -10.23 7.62 -5.10
N LEU A 145 -9.99 7.14 -3.87
CA LEU A 145 -10.02 7.99 -2.68
C LEU A 145 -8.97 9.10 -2.78
N LEU A 146 -7.70 8.76 -3.06
CA LEU A 146 -6.61 9.73 -3.14
C LEU A 146 -6.88 10.78 -4.22
N MET A 147 -7.32 10.35 -5.40
CA MET A 147 -7.66 11.26 -6.48
C MET A 147 -8.86 12.13 -6.12
N ALA A 148 -9.92 11.58 -5.53
CA ALA A 148 -11.10 12.33 -5.09
C ALA A 148 -10.76 13.38 -4.03
N GLN A 149 -9.86 13.05 -3.09
CA GLN A 149 -9.37 14.01 -2.08
C GLN A 149 -8.55 15.13 -2.73
N ALA A 150 -7.69 14.80 -3.70
CA ALA A 150 -6.91 15.79 -4.44
C ALA A 150 -7.81 16.74 -5.26
N ILE A 151 -8.78 16.20 -5.99
CA ILE A 151 -9.74 16.98 -6.77
C ILE A 151 -10.59 17.85 -5.83
N SER A 152 -11.04 17.33 -4.68
CA SER A 152 -11.82 18.07 -3.69
C SER A 152 -11.05 19.23 -3.09
N TRP A 153 -9.74 19.14 -2.97
CA TRP A 153 -8.88 20.20 -2.50
C TRP A 153 -8.71 21.32 -3.53
N CYS A 154 -8.62 20.97 -4.82
CA CYS A 154 -8.41 21.95 -5.89
C CYS A 154 -9.68 22.68 -6.31
N LYS A 155 -10.80 21.98 -6.42
CA LYS A 155 -12.05 22.50 -6.99
C LYS A 155 -12.53 23.83 -6.40
N PRO A 156 -12.47 24.10 -5.09
CA PRO A 156 -12.98 25.34 -4.53
C PRO A 156 -12.24 26.59 -4.99
N ALA A 157 -10.97 26.45 -5.34
CA ALA A 157 -10.08 27.58 -5.63
C ALA A 157 -9.67 27.69 -7.10
N TRP A 158 -9.55 26.57 -7.84
CA TRP A 158 -8.90 26.54 -9.16
C TRP A 158 -9.69 25.72 -10.18
N ASN A 159 -10.98 25.87 -10.22
CA ASN A 159 -11.89 25.05 -11.04
C ASN A 159 -11.65 25.20 -12.56
N ASP A 160 -11.14 26.34 -12.98
CA ASP A 160 -10.84 26.71 -14.37
C ASP A 160 -9.43 26.30 -14.85
N TYR A 161 -8.58 25.74 -13.93
CA TYR A 161 -7.22 25.37 -14.28
C TYR A 161 -7.19 24.11 -15.14
N GLN A 162 -6.19 24.07 -16.03
CA GLN A 162 -5.95 22.93 -16.92
C GLN A 162 -5.16 21.85 -16.20
N ILE A 163 -5.54 20.59 -16.42
CA ILE A 163 -4.80 19.44 -15.91
C ILE A 163 -3.84 18.97 -17.00
N ILE A 164 -2.56 18.85 -16.63
CA ILE A 164 -1.56 18.30 -17.52
C ILE A 164 -1.77 16.80 -17.64
N SER A 165 -1.72 16.30 -18.87
CA SER A 165 -1.86 14.88 -19.16
C SER A 165 -0.76 14.05 -18.52
N VAL A 166 -1.13 12.88 -18.00
CA VAL A 166 -0.25 11.92 -17.34
C VAL A 166 -0.01 10.72 -18.26
N SER A 167 1.23 10.36 -18.45
CA SER A 167 1.60 9.16 -19.21
C SER A 167 1.50 7.93 -18.33
N LEU A 168 0.65 6.98 -18.70
CA LEU A 168 0.45 5.72 -17.97
C LEU A 168 1.29 4.62 -18.61
N LEU A 169 2.27 4.08 -17.88
CA LEU A 169 3.10 2.98 -18.34
C LEU A 169 2.52 1.63 -17.97
N THR A 170 2.74 0.61 -18.80
CA THR A 170 2.23 -0.75 -18.60
C THR A 170 2.79 -1.44 -17.37
N LYS A 171 4.03 -1.09 -16.95
CA LYS A 171 4.63 -1.64 -15.71
C LYS A 171 3.77 -1.49 -14.46
N GLN A 172 2.74 -0.63 -14.51
CA GLN A 172 1.80 -0.42 -13.41
C GLN A 172 0.53 -1.27 -13.52
N ALA A 173 0.35 -1.96 -14.65
CA ALA A 173 -0.77 -2.84 -14.90
C ALA A 173 -0.26 -4.07 -15.66
N ASP A 174 0.46 -4.95 -14.95
CA ASP A 174 1.15 -6.11 -15.51
C ASP A 174 0.19 -7.12 -16.17
N ASN A 175 -1.10 -7.03 -15.85
CA ASN A 175 -2.12 -7.83 -16.50
C ASN A 175 -3.29 -6.99 -17.03
N GLU A 176 -4.04 -7.57 -17.95
CA GLU A 176 -5.17 -6.91 -18.61
C GLU A 176 -6.26 -6.47 -17.61
N LEU A 177 -6.55 -7.29 -16.61
CA LEU A 177 -7.57 -6.98 -15.61
C LEU A 177 -7.15 -5.81 -14.72
N ALA A 178 -5.87 -5.70 -14.35
CA ALA A 178 -5.36 -4.56 -13.60
C ALA A 178 -5.43 -3.27 -14.44
N ARG A 179 -5.13 -3.36 -15.73
CA ARG A 179 -5.25 -2.24 -16.67
C ARG A 179 -6.69 -1.77 -16.82
N LEU A 180 -7.63 -2.68 -17.06
CA LEU A 180 -9.05 -2.35 -17.19
C LEU A 180 -9.60 -1.70 -15.90
N ARG A 181 -9.20 -2.20 -14.73
CA ARG A 181 -9.59 -1.60 -13.43
C ARG A 181 -9.05 -0.20 -13.24
N ARG A 182 -7.79 0.05 -13.62
CA ARG A 182 -7.17 1.37 -13.58
C ARG A 182 -7.94 2.33 -14.50
N ASP A 183 -8.16 1.94 -15.74
CA ASP A 183 -8.81 2.78 -16.74
C ASP A 183 -10.26 3.09 -16.35
N HIS A 184 -11.00 2.09 -15.88
CA HIS A 184 -12.34 2.29 -15.34
C HIS A 184 -12.35 3.26 -14.13
N ALA A 185 -11.35 3.15 -13.25
CA ALA A 185 -11.27 4.06 -12.09
C ALA A 185 -11.00 5.51 -12.51
N LEU A 186 -10.15 5.73 -13.50
CA LEU A 186 -9.85 7.07 -14.05
C LEU A 186 -11.04 7.63 -14.83
N GLN A 187 -11.65 6.83 -15.69
CA GLN A 187 -12.84 7.24 -16.45
C GLN A 187 -14.02 7.59 -15.53
N ALA A 188 -14.24 6.81 -14.46
CA ALA A 188 -15.27 7.09 -13.48
C ALA A 188 -15.03 8.40 -12.70
N GLN A 189 -13.83 8.97 -12.75
CA GLN A 189 -13.49 10.29 -12.22
C GLN A 189 -13.52 11.40 -13.27
N GLY A 190 -13.82 11.08 -14.53
CA GLY A 190 -13.91 12.04 -15.63
C GLY A 190 -12.64 12.22 -16.46
N PHE A 191 -11.61 11.38 -16.23
CA PHE A 191 -10.43 11.37 -17.10
C PHE A 191 -10.72 10.59 -18.39
N THR A 192 -10.08 11.03 -19.47
CA THR A 192 -10.06 10.30 -20.74
C THR A 192 -8.75 9.53 -20.83
N VAL A 193 -8.82 8.23 -21.07
CA VAL A 193 -7.66 7.36 -21.26
C VAL A 193 -7.58 6.98 -22.74
N THR A 194 -6.50 7.41 -23.41
CA THR A 194 -6.23 7.10 -24.81
C THR A 194 -4.96 6.27 -24.91
N TYR A 195 -5.01 5.19 -25.68
CA TYR A 195 -3.83 4.33 -25.93
C TYR A 195 -3.03 4.87 -27.11
N ASN A 196 -1.72 4.94 -26.94
CA ASN A 196 -0.80 5.45 -27.94
C ASN A 196 -0.38 4.38 -28.96
N ASP A 197 -0.60 3.10 -28.60
CA ASP A 197 -0.20 1.94 -29.39
C ASP A 197 -1.29 0.87 -29.46
N ALA A 198 -1.26 0.06 -30.51
CA ALA A 198 -2.20 -1.05 -30.74
C ALA A 198 -2.04 -2.18 -29.68
N VAL A 199 -0.84 -2.33 -29.11
CA VAL A 199 -0.52 -3.34 -28.09
C VAL A 199 -0.94 -2.88 -26.69
N LYS A 200 -1.40 -1.63 -26.56
CA LYS A 200 -1.84 -1.02 -25.29
C LYS A 200 -0.75 -1.00 -24.20
N MET A 201 0.51 -0.78 -24.61
CA MET A 201 1.65 -0.71 -23.72
C MET A 201 1.82 0.68 -23.08
N SER A 202 1.35 1.72 -23.75
CA SER A 202 1.35 3.08 -23.22
C SER A 202 -0.01 3.74 -23.43
N ALA A 203 -0.43 4.52 -22.46
CA ALA A 203 -1.66 5.29 -22.54
C ALA A 203 -1.43 6.69 -21.99
N THR A 204 -2.18 7.65 -22.50
CA THR A 204 -2.22 9.00 -22.00
C THR A 204 -3.54 9.22 -21.27
N CYS A 205 -3.45 9.67 -20.03
CA CYS A 205 -4.59 10.07 -19.22
C CYS A 205 -4.69 11.58 -19.24
N SER A 206 -5.79 12.11 -19.75
CA SER A 206 -6.01 13.55 -19.89
C SER A 206 -7.37 13.97 -19.31
N ALA A 207 -7.44 15.20 -18.84
CA ALA A 207 -8.67 15.90 -18.55
C ALA A 207 -8.50 17.36 -18.97
N ILE A 208 -9.51 17.93 -19.63
CA ILE A 208 -9.42 19.27 -20.18
C ILE A 208 -9.44 20.31 -19.05
N ARG A 209 -10.34 20.15 -18.09
CA ARG A 209 -10.50 21.06 -16.94
C ARG A 209 -10.82 20.33 -15.68
N LEU A 210 -10.40 20.89 -14.56
CA LEU A 210 -10.68 20.36 -13.23
C LEU A 210 -12.20 20.26 -12.91
N GLU A 211 -13.00 21.15 -13.49
CA GLU A 211 -14.45 21.17 -13.32
C GLU A 211 -15.11 19.84 -13.69
N GLN A 212 -14.60 19.18 -14.73
CA GLN A 212 -15.17 17.93 -15.26
C GLN A 212 -14.89 16.71 -14.39
N LEU A 213 -13.93 16.78 -13.46
CA LEU A 213 -13.55 15.67 -12.63
C LEU A 213 -14.52 15.41 -11.48
N GLY A 214 -14.85 14.14 -11.26
CA GLY A 214 -15.65 13.67 -10.13
C GLY A 214 -14.87 13.65 -8.82
N ARG A 215 -15.57 13.93 -7.69
CA ARG A 215 -15.02 13.88 -6.33
C ARG A 215 -15.45 12.63 -5.57
N ASP A 216 -16.05 11.67 -6.27
CA ASP A 216 -16.68 10.53 -5.64
C ASP A 216 -15.73 9.34 -5.55
N TRP A 217 -15.80 8.67 -4.42
CA TRP A 217 -15.14 7.37 -4.22
C TRP A 217 -16.11 6.40 -3.53
N ASN A 218 -15.84 5.12 -3.60
CA ASN A 218 -16.67 4.12 -2.94
C ASN A 218 -16.42 4.12 -1.42
N ARG A 219 -17.34 4.74 -0.66
CA ARG A 219 -17.27 4.85 0.80
C ARG A 219 -17.50 3.52 1.52
N GLU A 220 -18.11 2.56 0.87
CA GLU A 220 -18.27 1.20 1.42
C GLU A 220 -16.93 0.47 1.43
N LYS A 221 -16.09 0.69 0.40
CA LYS A 221 -14.75 0.07 0.32
C LYS A 221 -13.72 0.78 1.18
N VAL A 222 -13.71 2.11 1.16
CA VAL A 222 -12.75 2.94 1.92
C VAL A 222 -13.49 4.09 2.57
N ARG A 223 -13.41 4.15 3.90
CA ARG A 223 -14.03 5.20 4.70
C ARG A 223 -12.99 5.96 5.51
N LEU A 224 -13.09 7.28 5.46
CA LEU A 224 -12.40 8.17 6.40
C LEU A 224 -13.13 8.05 7.75
N MET A 225 -12.40 7.77 8.80
CA MET A 225 -12.93 7.65 10.15
C MET A 225 -12.51 8.85 10.99
N ASP A 226 -13.42 9.31 11.83
CA ASP A 226 -13.10 10.25 12.89
C ASP A 226 -12.45 9.51 14.08
N HIS A 227 -11.66 10.25 14.88
CA HIS A 227 -10.99 9.69 16.06
C HIS A 227 -11.97 9.13 17.08
N LEU A 228 -13.13 9.78 17.27
CA LEU A 228 -14.16 9.30 18.16
C LEU A 228 -14.78 7.98 17.69
N GLU A 229 -15.07 7.87 16.39
CA GLU A 229 -15.56 6.63 15.78
C GLU A 229 -14.55 5.49 15.95
N ALA A 230 -13.26 5.77 15.74
CA ALA A 230 -12.20 4.81 15.95
C ALA A 230 -12.12 4.35 17.42
N ALA A 231 -12.22 5.28 18.37
CA ALA A 231 -12.23 4.96 19.80
C ALA A 231 -13.43 4.09 20.18
N GLN A 232 -14.64 4.40 19.68
CA GLN A 232 -15.83 3.58 19.90
C GLN A 232 -15.68 2.16 19.35
N MET A 233 -15.07 2.05 18.16
CA MET A 233 -14.82 0.73 17.55
C MET A 233 -13.82 -0.09 18.37
N LEU A 234 -12.75 0.50 18.87
CA LEU A 234 -11.78 -0.14 19.75
C LEU A 234 -12.45 -0.61 21.06
N PHE A 235 -13.28 0.24 21.65
CA PHE A 235 -14.02 -0.10 22.86
C PHE A 235 -14.97 -1.28 22.63
N SER A 236 -15.72 -1.28 21.52
CA SER A 236 -16.61 -2.40 21.19
C SER A 236 -15.83 -3.71 20.92
N CYS A 237 -14.65 -3.61 20.28
CA CYS A 237 -13.78 -4.77 20.09
C CYS A 237 -13.26 -5.33 21.41
N ASP A 238 -12.85 -4.48 22.37
CA ASP A 238 -12.42 -4.91 23.71
C ASP A 238 -13.56 -5.60 24.47
N GLN A 239 -14.77 -5.07 24.44
CA GLN A 239 -15.95 -5.71 25.02
C GLN A 239 -16.22 -7.09 24.40
N ASN A 240 -16.15 -7.21 23.07
CA ASN A 240 -16.34 -8.47 22.37
C ASN A 240 -15.26 -9.50 22.75
N LEU A 241 -14.00 -9.07 22.83
CA LEU A 241 -12.90 -9.94 23.27
C LEU A 241 -13.12 -10.45 24.69
N LYS A 242 -13.54 -9.58 25.64
CA LYS A 242 -13.86 -9.97 27.00
C LYS A 242 -15.01 -10.98 27.05
N ALA A 243 -16.06 -10.76 26.27
CA ALA A 243 -17.19 -11.69 26.19
C ALA A 243 -16.77 -13.05 25.62
N GLN A 244 -15.98 -13.07 24.54
CA GLN A 244 -15.44 -14.31 23.96
C GLN A 244 -14.53 -15.05 24.93
N THR A 245 -13.63 -14.34 25.61
CA THR A 245 -12.76 -14.94 26.64
C THR A 245 -13.57 -15.58 27.77
N SER A 246 -14.62 -14.90 28.25
CA SER A 246 -15.52 -15.46 29.24
C SER A 246 -16.23 -16.72 28.75
N GLN A 247 -16.66 -16.75 27.48
CA GLN A 247 -17.28 -17.95 26.90
C GLN A 247 -16.28 -19.10 26.76
N ILE A 248 -15.06 -18.83 26.33
CA ILE A 248 -13.99 -19.84 26.24
C ILE A 248 -13.70 -20.42 27.62
N ASN A 249 -13.55 -19.58 28.66
CA ASN A 249 -13.31 -20.06 30.03
C ASN A 249 -14.44 -20.95 30.52
N LYS A 250 -15.70 -20.56 30.30
CA LYS A 250 -16.86 -21.40 30.66
C LYS A 250 -16.89 -22.74 29.92
N GLN A 251 -16.49 -22.73 28.63
CA GLN A 251 -16.39 -23.98 27.86
C GLN A 251 -15.25 -24.87 28.38
N GLN A 252 -14.11 -24.29 28.72
CA GLN A 252 -12.98 -25.00 29.30
C GLN A 252 -13.35 -25.63 30.66
N GLU A 253 -14.01 -24.88 31.56
CA GLU A 253 -14.52 -25.40 32.81
C GLU A 253 -15.45 -26.60 32.61
N ARG A 254 -16.36 -26.51 31.63
CA ARG A 254 -17.26 -27.64 31.30
C ARG A 254 -16.48 -28.86 30.78
N ILE A 255 -15.48 -28.64 29.92
CA ILE A 255 -14.63 -29.71 29.41
C ILE A 255 -13.84 -30.36 30.53
N GLU A 256 -13.32 -29.60 31.49
CA GLU A 256 -12.63 -30.12 32.68
C GLU A 256 -13.53 -30.95 33.58
N LEU A 257 -14.75 -30.46 33.83
CA LEU A 257 -15.76 -31.21 34.59
C LEU A 257 -16.08 -32.56 33.92
N LEU A 258 -16.36 -32.53 32.58
CA LEU A 258 -16.64 -33.74 31.83
C LEU A 258 -15.48 -34.74 31.80
N LYS A 259 -14.24 -34.23 31.66
CA LYS A 259 -13.03 -35.08 31.77
C LYS A 259 -12.87 -35.71 33.14
N ARG A 260 -13.17 -34.96 34.20
CA ARG A 260 -13.12 -35.47 35.57
C ARG A 260 -14.15 -36.57 35.78
N ASP A 261 -15.39 -36.36 35.34
CA ASP A 261 -16.46 -37.33 35.40
C ASP A 261 -16.13 -38.59 34.60
N ASP A 262 -15.59 -38.45 33.37
CA ASP A 262 -15.17 -39.56 32.53
C ASP A 262 -14.04 -40.40 33.22
N ASN A 263 -13.08 -39.74 33.83
CA ASN A 263 -12.02 -40.41 34.58
C ASN A 263 -12.58 -41.17 35.80
N THR A 264 -13.55 -40.59 36.50
CA THR A 264 -14.22 -41.24 37.62
C THR A 264 -15.02 -42.47 37.17
N LEU A 265 -15.75 -42.35 36.06
CA LEU A 265 -16.48 -43.46 35.47
C LEU A 265 -15.55 -44.59 35.01
N ARG A 266 -14.45 -44.26 34.35
CA ARG A 266 -13.43 -45.25 33.93
C ARG A 266 -12.83 -45.98 35.13
N PHE A 267 -12.48 -45.23 36.20
CA PHE A 267 -11.98 -45.84 37.44
C PHE A 267 -13.00 -46.79 38.06
N THR A 268 -14.30 -46.41 38.10
CA THR A 268 -15.36 -47.24 38.60
C THR A 268 -15.53 -48.53 37.76
N ILE A 269 -15.47 -48.40 36.43
CA ILE A 269 -15.53 -49.56 35.53
C ILE A 269 -14.36 -50.52 35.77
N PHE A 270 -13.13 -49.99 35.87
CA PHE A 270 -11.95 -50.81 36.15
C PHE A 270 -12.07 -51.53 37.49
N THR A 271 -12.58 -50.86 38.53
CA THR A 271 -12.79 -51.45 39.85
C THR A 271 -13.82 -52.57 39.81
N LEU A 272 -14.93 -52.38 39.09
CA LEU A 272 -15.98 -53.39 38.91
C LEU A 272 -15.45 -54.62 38.15
N ILE A 273 -14.68 -54.40 37.06
CA ILE A 273 -14.06 -55.48 36.30
C ILE A 273 -13.10 -56.29 37.21
N PHE A 274 -12.25 -55.61 37.97
CA PHE A 274 -11.33 -56.25 38.89
C PHE A 274 -12.08 -57.09 39.95
N PHE A 275 -13.18 -56.59 40.52
CA PHE A 275 -13.99 -57.28 41.49
C PHE A 275 -14.69 -58.50 40.87
N ALA A 276 -15.20 -58.38 39.67
CA ALA A 276 -15.82 -59.51 38.94
C ALA A 276 -14.81 -60.63 38.65
N VAL A 277 -13.59 -60.29 38.24
CA VAL A 277 -12.51 -61.25 37.99
C VAL A 277 -12.10 -61.93 39.31
N PHE A 278 -12.00 -61.15 40.38
CA PHE A 278 -11.70 -61.66 41.73
C PHE A 278 -12.77 -62.64 42.21
N GLN A 279 -14.06 -62.31 42.10
CA GLN A 279 -15.18 -63.21 42.45
C GLN A 279 -15.16 -64.51 41.63
N ALA A 280 -14.94 -64.40 40.29
CA ALA A 280 -14.83 -65.60 39.42
C ALA A 280 -13.68 -66.51 39.89
N GLY A 281 -12.52 -65.92 40.19
CA GLY A 281 -11.35 -66.66 40.71
C GLY A 281 -11.66 -67.38 42.06
N LEU A 282 -12.37 -66.71 42.95
CA LEU A 282 -12.79 -67.28 44.24
C LEU A 282 -13.74 -68.43 44.05
N LEU A 283 -14.72 -68.32 43.14
CA LEU A 283 -15.67 -69.43 42.85
C LEU A 283 -14.95 -70.64 42.23
N ILE A 284 -14.04 -70.45 41.32
CA ILE A 284 -13.21 -71.51 40.74
C ILE A 284 -12.39 -72.21 41.85
N TRP A 285 -11.75 -71.43 42.72
CA TRP A 285 -10.96 -71.97 43.83
C TRP A 285 -11.83 -72.82 44.78
N MET A 286 -13.07 -72.37 45.14
CA MET A 286 -13.99 -73.13 45.95
C MET A 286 -14.51 -74.42 45.27
N ALA A 287 -14.69 -74.37 43.91
CA ALA A 287 -15.17 -75.53 43.14
C ALA A 287 -14.07 -76.60 42.94
N THR A 288 -12.81 -76.24 43.00
CA THR A 288 -11.67 -77.12 42.80
C THR A 288 -11.06 -77.68 44.05
N ARG A 289 -11.55 -77.25 45.29
CA ARG A 289 -11.12 -77.72 46.51
C ARG A 289 -12.16 -78.72 47.14
#